data_f91d2512734e167d26e29b65b05880e0
#
_entry.id   f91d2512734e167d26e29b65b05880e0
#
_cell.length_a   1.000
_cell.length_b   1.000
_cell.length_c   1.000
_cell.angle_alpha   90.00
_cell.angle_beta   90.00
_cell.angle_gamma   90.00
#
_symmetry.space_group_name_H-M   'P 1'
#
loop_
_entity.id
_entity.type
_entity.pdbx_description
1 polymer ?
#
loop_
_entity_poly.entity_id
_entity_poly.type
_entity_poly.pdbx_seq_one_letter_code
_entity_poly.pdbx_strand_id
1 'polypeptide(L)'
;ISEELLKKENPLNYLDYFMRDPGSEKDSAVMVSKEKDASSILKVITPLETLPSKNLRSTLSVADNFSGILTVVTIDEFVSDLSNSKTEAIIPSVKIEGKINNGEKMDNIKESNPNTKLTFDTLGYFKNNKLKGYLTTNESVGYNFLANVAKETYVNVKCDSKNYATLRLNNSNFKENLYYENNNPIVNIKTKIDADLLEYNCKSDFLN
;
A
#
# COMPACT_ATOMS: atom_id res chain seq x y z
N ILE A 1 4.66 1.73 -12.73
CA ILE A 1 6.08 1.91 -13.11
C ILE A 1 6.83 0.64 -12.74
N SER A 2 7.76 0.16 -13.57
CA SER A 2 8.51 -1.08 -13.26
C SER A 2 9.51 -0.87 -12.12
N GLU A 3 9.68 -1.92 -11.30
CA GLU A 3 10.64 -1.93 -10.20
C GLU A 3 12.08 -1.64 -10.66
N GLU A 4 12.48 -2.23 -11.80
CA GLU A 4 13.83 -2.05 -12.34
C GLU A 4 14.15 -0.60 -12.69
N LEU A 5 13.19 0.11 -13.29
CA LEU A 5 13.34 1.53 -13.63
C LEU A 5 13.45 2.37 -12.35
N LEU A 6 12.58 2.14 -11.37
CA LEU A 6 12.56 2.88 -10.12
C LEU A 6 13.80 2.66 -9.24
N LYS A 7 14.49 1.52 -9.38
CA LYS A 7 15.76 1.25 -8.70
C LYS A 7 16.95 1.97 -9.35
N LYS A 8 16.90 2.17 -10.67
CA LYS A 8 18.01 2.74 -11.44
C LYS A 8 17.90 4.23 -11.61
N GLU A 9 16.74 4.72 -11.98
CA GLU A 9 16.49 6.11 -12.37
C GLU A 9 15.74 6.90 -11.30
N ASN A 10 15.95 8.23 -11.32
CA ASN A 10 15.12 9.15 -10.53
C ASN A 10 13.77 9.34 -11.24
N PRO A 11 12.63 9.01 -10.61
CA PRO A 11 11.31 9.15 -11.22
C PRO A 11 10.98 10.57 -11.68
N LEU A 12 11.53 11.59 -11.05
CA LEU A 12 11.31 12.99 -11.44
C LEU A 12 11.73 13.25 -12.89
N ASN A 13 12.75 12.54 -13.42
CA ASN A 13 13.24 12.74 -14.77
C ASN A 13 12.19 12.45 -15.86
N TYR A 14 11.22 11.57 -15.59
CA TYR A 14 10.18 11.21 -16.55
C TYR A 14 8.76 11.58 -16.08
N LEU A 15 8.53 11.76 -14.79
CA LEU A 15 7.24 12.23 -14.29
C LEU A 15 7.04 13.71 -14.47
N ASP A 16 8.10 14.51 -14.57
CA ASP A 16 8.04 15.95 -14.82
C ASP A 16 7.24 16.27 -16.11
N TYR A 17 7.34 15.44 -17.14
CA TYR A 17 6.52 15.57 -18.33
C TYR A 17 5.02 15.52 -18.02
N PHE A 18 4.58 14.54 -17.25
CA PHE A 18 3.18 14.40 -16.85
C PHE A 18 2.69 15.56 -15.99
N MET A 19 3.58 16.14 -15.17
CA MET A 19 3.23 17.28 -14.32
C MET A 19 3.03 18.57 -15.13
N ARG A 20 3.70 18.70 -16.25
CA ARG A 20 3.62 19.89 -17.12
C ARG A 20 2.51 19.80 -18.17
N ASP A 21 2.08 18.61 -18.52
CA ASP A 21 1.02 18.41 -19.51
C ASP A 21 -0.35 18.74 -18.90
N PRO A 22 -1.06 19.76 -19.41
CA PRO A 22 -2.40 20.12 -18.91
C PRO A 22 -3.46 19.01 -19.11
N GLY A 23 -3.23 18.08 -20.05
CA GLY A 23 -4.11 16.94 -20.34
C GLY A 23 -3.88 15.73 -19.43
N SER A 24 -2.82 15.75 -18.63
CA SER A 24 -2.50 14.64 -17.74
C SER A 24 -3.36 14.64 -16.47
N GLU A 25 -3.90 13.48 -16.12
CA GLU A 25 -4.62 13.25 -14.87
C GLU A 25 -3.63 13.07 -13.71
N LYS A 26 -3.31 14.17 -13.02
CA LYS A 26 -2.32 14.20 -11.92
C LYS A 26 -2.80 13.45 -10.66
N ASP A 27 -4.09 13.26 -10.54
CA ASP A 27 -4.77 12.46 -9.50
C ASP A 27 -4.80 10.96 -9.82
N SER A 28 -4.19 10.53 -10.93
CA SER A 28 -4.02 9.11 -11.24
C SER A 28 -3.12 8.42 -10.22
N ALA A 29 -3.56 7.24 -9.75
CA ALA A 29 -2.80 6.44 -8.79
C ALA A 29 -1.49 5.90 -9.38
N VAL A 30 -0.41 5.99 -8.60
CA VAL A 30 0.92 5.45 -8.93
C VAL A 30 1.16 4.18 -8.15
N MET A 31 1.79 3.19 -8.78
CA MET A 31 2.18 1.94 -8.15
C MET A 31 3.46 1.35 -8.75
N VAL A 32 4.18 0.56 -7.96
CA VAL A 32 5.32 -0.23 -8.43
C VAL A 32 4.82 -1.54 -9.02
N SER A 33 5.19 -1.84 -10.25
CA SER A 33 5.06 -3.18 -10.81
C SER A 33 6.27 -4.03 -10.38
N LYS A 34 6.03 -5.13 -9.70
CA LYS A 34 7.08 -6.11 -9.36
C LYS A 34 7.48 -6.99 -10.55
N GLU A 35 6.77 -6.85 -11.67
CA GLU A 35 7.12 -7.52 -12.91
C GLU A 35 8.30 -6.81 -13.60
N LYS A 36 9.08 -7.59 -14.35
CA LYS A 36 10.21 -7.06 -15.13
C LYS A 36 9.76 -5.95 -16.10
N ASP A 37 8.60 -6.14 -16.71
CA ASP A 37 7.94 -5.16 -17.57
C ASP A 37 6.60 -4.75 -16.98
N ALA A 38 6.44 -3.47 -16.67
CA ALA A 38 5.20 -2.93 -16.13
C ALA A 38 3.99 -3.10 -17.09
N SER A 39 4.22 -3.20 -18.39
CA SER A 39 3.15 -3.44 -19.38
C SER A 39 2.48 -4.81 -19.17
N SER A 40 3.18 -5.78 -18.60
CA SER A 40 2.64 -7.11 -18.29
C SER A 40 1.43 -7.04 -17.34
N ILE A 41 1.42 -6.08 -16.41
CA ILE A 41 0.29 -5.83 -15.51
C ILE A 41 -0.97 -5.46 -16.31
N LEU A 42 -0.82 -4.64 -17.35
CA LEU A 42 -1.94 -4.15 -18.16
C LEU A 42 -2.47 -5.18 -19.16
N LYS A 43 -1.79 -6.31 -19.32
CA LYS A 43 -2.21 -7.40 -20.19
C LYS A 43 -3.06 -8.45 -19.49
N VAL A 44 -3.05 -8.48 -18.17
CA VAL A 44 -3.86 -9.45 -17.39
C VAL A 44 -5.34 -9.04 -17.45
N ILE A 45 -6.15 -9.86 -18.07
CA ILE A 45 -7.60 -9.67 -18.18
C ILE A 45 -8.25 -10.21 -16.89
N THR A 46 -9.12 -9.39 -16.30
CA THR A 46 -9.76 -9.72 -15.01
C THR A 46 -11.27 -9.91 -15.18
N PRO A 47 -11.92 -10.80 -14.38
CA PRO A 47 -13.32 -11.16 -14.58
C PRO A 47 -14.31 -10.02 -14.41
N LEU A 48 -14.05 -9.06 -13.54
CA LEU A 48 -15.02 -8.02 -13.18
C LEU A 48 -14.88 -6.73 -14.00
N GLU A 49 -13.72 -6.51 -14.57
CA GLU A 49 -13.40 -5.28 -15.30
C GLU A 49 -12.63 -5.61 -16.57
N THR A 50 -13.16 -5.19 -17.69
CA THR A 50 -12.54 -5.42 -19.01
C THR A 50 -11.22 -4.65 -19.19
N LEU A 51 -11.05 -3.54 -18.46
CA LEU A 51 -9.83 -2.74 -18.47
C LEU A 51 -9.01 -3.01 -17.20
N PRO A 52 -7.82 -3.59 -17.32
CA PRO A 52 -6.95 -3.88 -16.17
C PRO A 52 -6.65 -2.67 -15.28
N SER A 53 -6.51 -1.48 -15.89
CA SER A 53 -6.29 -0.22 -15.16
C SER A 53 -7.47 0.16 -14.24
N LYS A 54 -8.70 -0.07 -14.69
CA LYS A 54 -9.90 0.16 -13.86
C LYS A 54 -9.97 -0.83 -12.71
N ASN A 55 -9.70 -2.10 -12.99
CA ASN A 55 -9.63 -3.13 -11.94
C ASN A 55 -8.60 -2.77 -10.88
N LEU A 56 -7.39 -2.37 -11.27
CA LEU A 56 -6.35 -1.94 -10.35
C LEU A 56 -6.79 -0.76 -9.49
N ARG A 57 -7.39 0.27 -10.08
CA ARG A 57 -7.88 1.44 -9.34
C ARG A 57 -8.96 1.06 -8.32
N SER A 58 -9.94 0.28 -8.73
CA SER A 58 -11.03 -0.18 -7.86
C SER A 58 -10.50 -1.04 -6.70
N THR A 59 -9.64 -2.00 -7.02
CA THR A 59 -9.05 -2.90 -6.02
C THR A 59 -8.16 -2.14 -5.04
N LEU A 60 -7.34 -1.22 -5.51
CA LEU A 60 -6.50 -0.38 -4.65
C LEU A 60 -7.34 0.49 -3.73
N SER A 61 -8.42 1.10 -4.24
CA SER A 61 -9.32 1.92 -3.43
C SER A 61 -10.01 1.12 -2.32
N VAL A 62 -10.43 -0.12 -2.61
CA VAL A 62 -10.99 -1.02 -1.59
C VAL A 62 -9.93 -1.41 -0.56
N ALA A 63 -8.73 -1.77 -1.00
CA ALA A 63 -7.64 -2.14 -0.11
C ALA A 63 -7.20 -0.98 0.79
N ASP A 64 -7.12 0.24 0.27
CA ASP A 64 -6.85 1.47 1.02
C ASP A 64 -7.88 1.73 2.12
N ASN A 65 -9.16 1.44 1.85
CA ASN A 65 -10.22 1.68 2.83
C ASN A 65 -10.30 0.62 3.93
N PHE A 66 -9.95 -0.64 3.65
CA PHE A 66 -10.29 -1.76 4.55
C PHE A 66 -9.11 -2.64 4.97
N SER A 67 -7.94 -2.52 4.36
CA SER A 67 -6.82 -3.42 4.71
C SER A 67 -5.82 -2.81 5.69
N GLY A 68 -5.71 -1.49 5.72
CA GLY A 68 -4.66 -0.78 6.45
C GLY A 68 -3.22 -1.06 5.96
N ILE A 69 -3.07 -1.92 4.95
CA ILE A 69 -1.76 -2.32 4.40
C ILE A 69 -1.31 -1.39 3.28
N LEU A 70 -2.27 -0.95 2.46
CA LEU A 70 -2.03 -0.14 1.27
C LEU A 70 -2.58 1.26 1.47
N THR A 71 -2.07 2.19 0.70
CA THR A 71 -2.60 3.54 0.56
C THR A 71 -2.59 3.94 -0.90
N VAL A 72 -3.59 4.72 -1.32
CA VAL A 72 -3.59 5.34 -2.65
C VAL A 72 -2.63 6.50 -2.61
N VAL A 73 -1.71 6.55 -3.56
CA VAL A 73 -0.80 7.68 -3.78
C VAL A 73 -0.95 8.13 -5.22
N THR A 74 -1.22 9.41 -5.40
CA THR A 74 -1.36 10.03 -6.73
C THR A 74 -0.01 10.42 -7.32
N ILE A 75 0.02 10.71 -8.64
CA ILE A 75 1.23 11.23 -9.30
C ILE A 75 1.70 12.52 -8.61
N ASP A 76 0.76 13.42 -8.30
CA ASP A 76 1.07 14.70 -7.66
C ASP A 76 1.70 14.53 -6.28
N GLU A 77 1.11 13.68 -5.43
CA GLU A 77 1.65 13.33 -4.12
C GLU A 77 3.03 12.69 -4.21
N PHE A 78 3.19 11.73 -5.13
CA PHE A 78 4.47 11.05 -5.32
C PHE A 78 5.57 12.00 -5.77
N VAL A 79 5.30 12.89 -6.72
CA VAL A 79 6.25 13.92 -7.18
C VAL A 79 6.56 14.92 -6.06
N SER A 80 5.55 15.31 -5.28
CA SER A 80 5.73 16.17 -4.11
C SER A 80 6.67 15.56 -3.09
N ASP A 81 6.47 14.29 -2.74
CA ASP A 81 7.34 13.56 -1.79
C ASP A 81 8.78 13.41 -2.32
N LEU A 82 8.95 13.05 -3.59
CA LEU A 82 10.27 12.95 -4.22
C LEU A 82 11.01 14.30 -4.28
N SER A 83 10.27 15.40 -4.35
CA SER A 83 10.83 16.75 -4.42
C SER A 83 11.14 17.35 -3.05
N ASN A 84 10.60 16.77 -2.00
CA ASN A 84 10.75 17.24 -0.63
C ASN A 84 11.95 16.56 0.04
N SER A 85 12.96 17.34 0.42
CA SER A 85 14.16 16.81 1.08
C SER A 85 13.93 16.28 2.51
N LYS A 86 12.73 16.45 3.07
CA LYS A 86 12.39 16.03 4.44
C LYS A 86 11.54 14.77 4.50
N THR A 87 11.03 14.32 3.36
CA THR A 87 10.19 13.12 3.23
C THR A 87 10.83 12.13 2.27
N GLU A 88 10.56 10.86 2.47
CA GLU A 88 10.88 9.79 1.53
C GLU A 88 9.58 9.23 0.98
N ALA A 89 9.50 9.07 -0.32
CA ALA A 89 8.28 8.62 -0.97
C ALA A 89 7.97 7.14 -0.66
N ILE A 90 6.68 6.82 -0.55
CA ILE A 90 6.17 5.46 -0.40
C ILE A 90 4.98 5.29 -1.35
N ILE A 91 4.98 4.21 -2.13
CA ILE A 91 3.87 3.90 -3.04
C ILE A 91 3.50 2.40 -3.00
N PRO A 92 2.24 2.03 -3.29
CA PRO A 92 1.81 0.64 -3.31
C PRO A 92 2.49 -0.16 -4.42
N SER A 93 2.63 -1.47 -4.21
CA SER A 93 3.16 -2.38 -5.21
C SER A 93 2.12 -3.41 -5.66
N VAL A 94 2.22 -3.82 -6.94
CA VAL A 94 1.36 -4.80 -7.60
C VAL A 94 2.21 -5.86 -8.26
N LYS A 95 1.73 -7.10 -8.21
CA LYS A 95 2.35 -8.28 -8.86
C LYS A 95 1.31 -9.12 -9.57
N ILE A 96 1.78 -10.00 -10.44
CA ILE A 96 0.98 -11.05 -11.07
C ILE A 96 1.14 -12.33 -10.25
N GLU A 97 0.03 -12.89 -9.79
CA GLU A 97 0.00 -14.25 -9.28
C GLU A 97 -0.47 -15.19 -10.38
N GLY A 98 0.32 -16.25 -10.63
CA GLY A 98 0.08 -17.19 -11.73
C GLY A 98 0.98 -16.96 -12.94
N LYS A 99 0.60 -17.51 -14.09
CA LYS A 99 1.38 -17.41 -15.32
C LYS A 99 0.84 -16.32 -16.22
N ILE A 100 1.66 -15.35 -16.59
CA ILE A 100 1.27 -14.21 -17.46
C ILE A 100 0.57 -14.67 -18.73
N ASN A 101 1.11 -15.66 -19.43
CA ASN A 101 0.54 -16.19 -20.67
C ASN A 101 -0.90 -16.73 -20.53
N ASN A 102 -1.33 -17.07 -19.33
CA ASN A 102 -2.71 -17.49 -19.07
C ASN A 102 -3.60 -16.25 -18.78
N GLY A 103 -3.06 -15.23 -18.15
CA GLY A 103 -3.75 -14.01 -17.81
C GLY A 103 -4.17 -13.19 -19.03
N GLU A 104 -3.47 -13.30 -20.15
CA GLU A 104 -3.78 -12.62 -21.41
C GLU A 104 -4.93 -13.28 -22.20
N LYS A 105 -5.39 -14.48 -21.78
CA LYS A 105 -6.41 -15.25 -22.51
C LYS A 105 -7.80 -14.96 -21.98
N MET A 106 -8.79 -14.97 -22.92
CA MET A 106 -10.20 -14.84 -22.56
C MET A 106 -10.71 -15.91 -21.59
N ASP A 107 -10.06 -17.07 -21.53
CA ASP A 107 -10.44 -18.12 -20.59
C ASP A 107 -10.16 -17.72 -19.14
N ASN A 108 -9.23 -16.81 -18.90
CA ASN A 108 -8.95 -16.29 -17.54
C ASN A 108 -10.15 -15.58 -16.91
N ILE A 109 -11.05 -15.00 -17.72
CA ILE A 109 -12.26 -14.30 -17.23
C ILE A 109 -13.49 -15.21 -17.09
N LYS A 110 -13.46 -16.42 -17.65
CA LYS A 110 -14.58 -17.35 -17.57
C LYS A 110 -14.65 -18.11 -16.24
N GLU A 111 -13.57 -18.10 -15.48
CA GLU A 111 -13.47 -18.79 -14.21
C GLU A 111 -13.72 -17.81 -13.05
N SER A 112 -14.50 -18.23 -12.05
CA SER A 112 -14.74 -17.45 -10.83
C SER A 112 -13.47 -17.30 -9.97
N ASN A 113 -12.50 -18.21 -10.14
CA ASN A 113 -11.18 -18.14 -9.51
C ASN A 113 -10.10 -18.32 -10.59
N PRO A 114 -9.72 -17.25 -11.29
CA PRO A 114 -8.78 -17.33 -12.39
C PRO A 114 -7.39 -17.76 -11.94
N ASN A 115 -6.73 -18.56 -12.80
CA ASN A 115 -5.37 -19.04 -12.56
C ASN A 115 -4.30 -17.94 -12.59
N THR A 116 -4.64 -16.76 -13.11
CA THR A 116 -3.77 -15.58 -13.13
C THR A 116 -4.57 -14.36 -12.70
N LYS A 117 -4.06 -13.66 -11.70
CA LYS A 117 -4.69 -12.47 -11.14
C LYS A 117 -3.67 -11.40 -10.78
N LEU A 118 -4.15 -10.16 -10.74
CA LEU A 118 -3.40 -9.04 -10.20
C LEU A 118 -3.60 -8.98 -8.68
N THR A 119 -2.50 -8.88 -7.95
CA THR A 119 -2.54 -8.83 -6.49
C THR A 119 -1.70 -7.66 -6.01
N PHE A 120 -2.27 -6.82 -5.17
CA PHE A 120 -1.49 -5.85 -4.41
C PHE A 120 -0.69 -6.59 -3.33
N ASP A 121 0.51 -6.11 -3.09
CA ASP A 121 1.40 -6.75 -2.12
C ASP A 121 1.58 -5.84 -0.89
N THR A 122 2.62 -5.02 -0.89
CA THR A 122 2.95 -4.12 0.21
C THR A 122 3.38 -2.76 -0.33
N LEU A 123 3.89 -1.90 0.53
CA LEU A 123 4.38 -0.58 0.15
C LEU A 123 5.85 -0.65 -0.23
N GLY A 124 6.19 -0.06 -1.39
CA GLY A 124 7.57 0.18 -1.80
C GLY A 124 8.06 1.50 -1.23
N TYR A 125 9.25 1.51 -0.61
CA TYR A 125 9.85 2.71 -0.04
C TYR A 125 11.06 3.20 -0.83
N PHE A 126 11.20 4.51 -0.87
CA PHE A 126 12.25 5.20 -1.60
C PHE A 126 13.30 5.76 -0.65
N LYS A 127 14.49 6.00 -1.17
CA LYS A 127 15.54 6.79 -0.53
C LYS A 127 16.39 7.45 -1.61
N ASN A 128 16.60 8.77 -1.47
CA ASN A 128 17.28 9.56 -2.49
C ASN A 128 16.65 9.37 -3.87
N ASN A 129 15.33 9.43 -3.94
CA ASN A 129 14.52 9.28 -5.16
C ASN A 129 14.71 7.95 -5.91
N LYS A 130 15.09 6.88 -5.24
CA LYS A 130 15.21 5.54 -5.81
C LYS A 130 14.53 4.52 -4.92
N LEU A 131 13.83 3.59 -5.55
CA LEU A 131 13.24 2.47 -4.83
C LEU A 131 14.33 1.63 -4.14
N LYS A 132 14.22 1.43 -2.85
CA LYS A 132 15.18 0.67 -2.03
C LYS A 132 14.69 -0.71 -1.65
N GLY A 133 13.40 -0.88 -1.50
CA GLY A 133 12.82 -2.15 -1.09
C GLY A 133 11.33 -2.03 -0.84
N TYR A 134 10.81 -3.02 -0.14
CA TYR A 134 9.40 -3.11 0.22
C TYR A 134 9.28 -3.31 1.72
N LEU A 135 8.29 -2.67 2.30
CA LEU A 135 7.90 -2.94 3.67
C LEU A 135 7.26 -4.34 3.75
N THR A 136 7.37 -4.98 4.88
CA THR A 136 6.56 -6.16 5.20
C THR A 136 5.11 -5.72 5.45
N THR A 137 4.17 -6.67 5.51
CA THR A 137 2.77 -6.39 5.83
C THR A 137 2.64 -5.61 7.13
N ASN A 138 3.32 -6.03 8.21
CA ASN A 138 3.26 -5.36 9.50
C ASN A 138 3.87 -3.95 9.47
N GLU A 139 4.97 -3.77 8.74
CA GLU A 139 5.59 -2.45 8.56
C GLU A 139 4.70 -1.53 7.72
N SER A 140 4.02 -2.04 6.69
CA SER A 140 3.07 -1.27 5.89
C SER A 140 1.88 -0.78 6.73
N VAL A 141 1.32 -1.66 7.55
CA VAL A 141 0.27 -1.28 8.52
C VAL A 141 0.80 -0.24 9.50
N GLY A 142 1.98 -0.47 10.09
CA GLY A 142 2.60 0.47 11.02
C GLY A 142 2.86 1.84 10.39
N TYR A 143 3.35 1.88 9.15
CA TYR A 143 3.54 3.11 8.40
C TYR A 143 2.22 3.87 8.21
N ASN A 144 1.17 3.18 7.73
CA ASN A 144 -0.13 3.83 7.47
C ASN A 144 -0.74 4.40 8.75
N PHE A 145 -0.55 3.74 9.90
CA PHE A 145 -0.96 4.30 11.18
C PHE A 145 -0.13 5.53 11.56
N LEU A 146 1.19 5.46 11.49
CA LEU A 146 2.08 6.59 11.84
C LEU A 146 1.84 7.80 10.93
N ALA A 147 1.59 7.57 9.65
CA ALA A 147 1.27 8.62 8.68
C ALA A 147 -0.17 9.15 8.82
N ASN A 148 -0.99 8.60 9.72
CA ASN A 148 -2.42 8.91 9.88
C ASN A 148 -3.25 8.75 8.58
N VAL A 149 -2.84 7.84 7.71
CA VAL A 149 -3.56 7.51 6.46
C VAL A 149 -4.35 6.21 6.58
N ALA A 150 -4.10 5.39 7.63
CA ALA A 150 -4.88 4.19 7.90
C ALA A 150 -6.33 4.56 8.16
N LYS A 151 -7.24 3.91 7.40
CA LYS A 151 -8.68 4.01 7.56
C LYS A 151 -9.18 2.86 8.43
N GLU A 152 -10.25 2.22 8.04
CA GLU A 152 -10.74 1.03 8.74
C GLU A 152 -9.79 -0.17 8.52
N THR A 153 -9.40 -0.85 9.58
CA THR A 153 -8.58 -2.07 9.48
C THR A 153 -8.88 -3.04 10.61
N TYR A 154 -8.47 -4.30 10.44
CA TYR A 154 -8.69 -5.37 11.40
C TYR A 154 -7.36 -5.83 11.98
N VAL A 155 -7.31 -5.98 13.29
CA VAL A 155 -6.13 -6.49 13.99
C VAL A 155 -6.51 -7.62 14.93
N ASN A 156 -5.66 -8.65 14.96
CA ASN A 156 -5.78 -9.74 15.92
C ASN A 156 -4.81 -9.50 17.06
N VAL A 157 -5.34 -9.30 18.26
CA VAL A 157 -4.57 -9.16 19.49
C VAL A 157 -4.53 -10.51 20.19
N LYS A 158 -3.34 -11.08 20.34
CA LYS A 158 -3.15 -12.34 21.03
C LYS A 158 -3.35 -12.16 22.53
N CYS A 159 -4.18 -13.00 23.14
CA CYS A 159 -4.33 -13.10 24.59
C CYS A 159 -3.39 -14.16 25.17
N ASP A 160 -3.18 -15.24 24.43
CA ASP A 160 -2.28 -16.34 24.76
C ASP A 160 -1.75 -17.02 23.47
N SER A 161 -1.12 -18.17 23.58
CA SER A 161 -0.53 -18.87 22.43
C SER A 161 -1.51 -19.34 21.37
N LYS A 162 -2.81 -19.47 21.72
CA LYS A 162 -3.85 -20.06 20.85
C LYS A 162 -5.06 -19.16 20.64
N ASN A 163 -5.31 -18.23 21.57
CA ASN A 163 -6.51 -17.42 21.58
C ASN A 163 -6.20 -15.96 21.22
N TYR A 164 -7.15 -15.31 20.59
CA TYR A 164 -7.05 -13.91 20.17
C TYR A 164 -8.39 -13.19 20.31
N ALA A 165 -8.29 -11.86 20.32
CA ALA A 165 -9.42 -10.96 20.13
C ALA A 165 -9.23 -10.24 18.78
N THR A 166 -10.28 -10.17 17.99
CA THR A 166 -10.30 -9.43 16.73
C THR A 166 -10.93 -8.06 16.98
N LEU A 167 -10.16 -7.02 16.69
CA LEU A 167 -10.60 -5.64 16.79
C LEU A 167 -10.74 -5.04 15.40
N ARG A 168 -11.81 -4.28 15.17
CA ARG A 168 -11.92 -3.35 14.05
C ARG A 168 -11.48 -1.98 14.53
N LEU A 169 -10.42 -1.46 13.94
CA LEU A 169 -9.92 -0.12 14.22
C LEU A 169 -10.63 0.86 13.29
N ASN A 170 -11.33 1.84 13.86
CA ASN A 170 -12.16 2.78 13.10
C ASN A 170 -11.42 4.10 12.86
N ASN A 171 -10.74 4.59 13.88
CA ASN A 171 -9.97 5.83 13.84
C ASN A 171 -8.68 5.66 14.61
N SER A 172 -7.62 6.22 14.06
CA SER A 172 -6.34 6.31 14.73
C SER A 172 -5.83 7.74 14.68
N ASN A 173 -5.26 8.19 15.77
CA ASN A 173 -4.57 9.48 15.83
C ASN A 173 -3.21 9.26 16.47
N PHE A 174 -2.17 9.46 15.68
CA PHE A 174 -0.79 9.36 16.09
C PHE A 174 -0.21 10.76 16.19
N LYS A 175 0.45 11.04 17.31
CA LYS A 175 1.21 12.26 17.53
C LYS A 175 2.63 11.87 17.84
N GLU A 176 3.56 12.43 17.10
CA GLU A 176 4.99 12.25 17.33
C GLU A 176 5.61 13.50 17.90
N ASN A 177 6.58 13.32 18.78
CA ASN A 177 7.42 14.38 19.32
C ASN A 177 8.88 13.91 19.25
N LEU A 178 9.67 14.60 18.44
CA LEU A 178 11.10 14.36 18.28
C LEU A 178 11.87 15.30 19.22
N TYR A 179 12.75 14.73 20.04
CA TYR A 179 13.71 15.48 20.84
C TYR A 179 15.05 14.76 20.91
N TYR A 180 16.07 15.46 21.41
CA TYR A 180 17.40 14.87 21.58
C TYR A 180 17.71 14.72 23.06
N GLU A 181 18.21 13.54 23.43
CA GLU A 181 18.73 13.25 24.76
C GLU A 181 20.13 12.66 24.61
N ASN A 182 21.12 13.29 25.27
CA ASN A 182 22.53 12.90 25.14
C ASN A 182 23.01 12.72 23.69
N ASN A 183 22.68 13.64 22.82
CA ASN A 183 22.95 13.61 21.37
C ASN A 183 22.30 12.46 20.58
N ASN A 184 21.42 11.69 21.20
CA ASN A 184 20.64 10.66 20.51
C ASN A 184 19.24 11.19 20.18
N PRO A 185 18.75 11.01 18.94
CA PRO A 185 17.38 11.36 18.59
C PRO A 185 16.42 10.38 19.27
N ILE A 186 15.42 10.92 19.95
CA ILE A 186 14.33 10.16 20.58
C ILE A 186 13.03 10.58 19.97
N VAL A 187 12.26 9.60 19.50
CA VAL A 187 10.90 9.81 18.97
C VAL A 187 9.91 9.27 20.00
N ASN A 188 9.07 10.14 20.51
CA ASN A 188 7.98 9.79 21.41
C ASN A 188 6.69 9.74 20.60
N ILE A 189 6.05 8.57 20.54
CA ILE A 189 4.82 8.36 19.78
C ILE A 189 3.68 8.17 20.78
N LYS A 190 2.67 9.05 20.70
CA LYS A 190 1.39 8.88 21.41
C LYS A 190 0.33 8.47 20.41
N THR A 191 -0.36 7.39 20.71
CA THR A 191 -1.46 6.91 19.88
C THR A 191 -2.76 6.90 20.65
N LYS A 192 -3.85 7.29 19.97
CA LYS A 192 -5.21 7.08 20.40
C LYS A 192 -5.93 6.35 19.27
N ILE A 193 -6.52 5.20 19.59
CA ILE A 193 -7.21 4.35 18.62
C ILE A 193 -8.61 4.08 19.16
N ASP A 194 -9.61 4.30 18.32
CA ASP A 194 -11.00 3.91 18.57
C ASP A 194 -11.23 2.55 17.87
N ALA A 195 -11.68 1.56 18.63
CA ALA A 195 -11.82 0.19 18.14
C ALA A 195 -13.10 -0.47 18.65
N ASP A 196 -13.69 -1.31 17.78
CA ASP A 196 -14.79 -2.20 18.12
C ASP A 196 -14.27 -3.62 18.30
N LEU A 197 -14.70 -4.29 19.37
CA LEU A 197 -14.45 -5.71 19.57
C LEU A 197 -15.42 -6.54 18.70
N LEU A 198 -14.90 -7.28 17.74
CA LEU A 198 -15.70 -8.11 16.83
C LEU A 198 -15.78 -9.56 17.27
N GLU A 199 -14.64 -10.11 17.71
CA GLU A 199 -14.54 -11.50 18.12
C GLU A 199 -13.65 -11.61 19.36
N TYR A 200 -14.05 -12.46 20.29
CA TYR A 200 -13.35 -12.65 21.55
C TYR A 200 -13.28 -14.14 21.90
N ASN A 201 -12.11 -14.72 21.78
CA ASN A 201 -11.84 -16.11 22.10
C ASN A 201 -10.90 -16.27 23.32
N CYS A 202 -10.65 -15.19 24.04
CA CYS A 202 -9.76 -15.20 25.19
C CYS A 202 -10.41 -15.82 26.43
N LYS A 203 -9.64 -16.56 27.24
CA LYS A 203 -10.13 -17.25 28.44
C LYS A 203 -10.26 -16.37 29.66
N SER A 204 -9.73 -15.16 29.64
CA SER A 204 -9.80 -14.19 30.75
C SER A 204 -10.80 -13.09 30.44
N ASP A 205 -11.63 -12.72 31.42
CA ASP A 205 -12.51 -11.54 31.31
C ASP A 205 -11.67 -10.27 31.17
N PHE A 206 -11.57 -9.72 29.98
CA PHE A 206 -10.94 -8.43 29.71
C PHE A 206 -11.85 -7.24 30.05
N LEU A 207 -13.07 -7.51 30.53
CA LEU A 207 -14.09 -6.49 30.79
C LEU A 207 -14.29 -6.20 32.28
N ASN A 208 -13.39 -6.68 33.15
CA ASN A 208 -13.35 -6.33 34.58
C ASN A 208 -12.17 -5.46 34.92
#